data_785b35060e26304c57fadd2ab70a7779
#
_entry.id   785b35060e26304c57fadd2ab70a7779
#
_cell.length_a   1.000
_cell.length_b   1.000
_cell.length_c   1.000
_cell.angle_alpha   90.00
_cell.angle_beta   90.00
_cell.angle_gamma   90.00
#
_symmetry.space_group_name_H-M   'P 1'
#
loop_
_entity.id
_entity.type
_entity.pdbx_description
1 polymer ?
#
loop_
_entity_poly.entity_id
_entity_poly.type
_entity_poly.pdbx_seq_one_letter_code
_entity_poly.pdbx_strand_id
1 'polypeptide(L)'
;VQPSVTEDELKVLIGTSQQEGVLEQQEKELVQSALDFDEKTVQEVITPRVDITAIEVNDSPQSITKLVIDERYSRIPVYKDSIDNIIGILHTRDYLEALALNKEPDLKKLMKSAFYIYKTKKLSVALAEFKKQRHHMAVVTDDYGGTLGIVTMEDLLEEIVGDIWDEDEDETPEYRKISATTYSVSGDMKISDMLELFDLREDYIVSDSVSVGGFVMENLGDIPESGDSFTYKDTLSFTVISTVEQRVEQVKIVYIPEKNSKE
;
A
#
# COMPACT_ATOMS: atom_id res chain seq x y z
N VAL A 1 -4.47 -36.03 21.78
CA VAL A 1 -5.68 -36.17 20.96
C VAL A 1 -5.33 -35.55 19.61
N GLN A 2 -5.29 -36.35 18.54
CA GLN A 2 -5.14 -35.79 17.20
C GLN A 2 -6.41 -35.01 16.88
N PRO A 3 -6.30 -33.79 16.32
CA PRO A 3 -7.48 -33.06 15.89
C PRO A 3 -8.23 -33.86 14.82
N SER A 4 -9.54 -33.83 14.88
CA SER A 4 -10.40 -34.59 13.95
C SER A 4 -10.48 -33.93 12.55
N VAL A 5 -10.04 -32.69 12.42
CA VAL A 5 -9.97 -31.91 11.19
C VAL A 5 -8.64 -31.16 11.18
N THR A 6 -7.93 -31.23 10.06
CA THR A 6 -6.69 -30.48 9.84
C THR A 6 -7.00 -29.08 9.29
N GLU A 7 -6.00 -28.19 9.33
CA GLU A 7 -6.15 -26.84 8.79
C GLU A 7 -6.37 -26.84 7.27
N ASP A 8 -5.68 -27.74 6.56
CA ASP A 8 -5.89 -27.95 5.12
C ASP A 8 -7.31 -28.41 4.81
N GLU A 9 -7.87 -29.31 5.62
CA GLU A 9 -9.26 -29.75 5.49
C GLU A 9 -10.24 -28.61 5.76
N LEU A 10 -9.95 -27.69 6.68
CA LEU A 10 -10.73 -26.48 6.91
C LEU A 10 -10.69 -25.55 5.70
N LYS A 11 -9.52 -25.32 5.11
CA LYS A 11 -9.37 -24.49 3.89
C LYS A 11 -10.18 -25.07 2.73
N VAL A 12 -10.18 -26.37 2.55
CA VAL A 12 -11.01 -27.05 1.52
C VAL A 12 -12.50 -26.88 1.80
N LEU A 13 -12.96 -27.03 3.04
CA LEU A 13 -14.37 -26.84 3.42
C LEU A 13 -14.83 -25.39 3.17
N ILE A 14 -14.00 -24.41 3.49
CA ILE A 14 -14.28 -22.98 3.23
C ILE A 14 -14.43 -22.74 1.71
N GLY A 15 -13.51 -23.30 0.91
CA GLY A 15 -13.60 -23.23 -0.55
C GLY A 15 -14.88 -23.86 -1.12
N THR A 16 -15.28 -25.01 -0.59
CA THR A 16 -16.53 -25.68 -0.99
C THR A 16 -17.76 -24.85 -0.60
N SER A 17 -17.79 -24.30 0.61
CA SER A 17 -18.89 -23.46 1.10
C SER A 17 -19.11 -22.22 0.23
N GLN A 18 -18.05 -21.64 -0.30
CA GLN A 18 -18.15 -20.51 -1.23
C GLN A 18 -18.71 -20.94 -2.59
N GLN A 19 -18.29 -22.11 -3.11
CA GLN A 19 -18.83 -22.65 -4.38
C GLN A 19 -20.32 -23.00 -4.26
N GLU A 20 -20.77 -23.42 -3.08
CA GLU A 20 -22.18 -23.72 -2.79
C GLU A 20 -23.00 -22.46 -2.48
N GLY A 21 -22.39 -21.28 -2.46
CA GLY A 21 -23.05 -20.00 -2.19
C GLY A 21 -23.45 -19.80 -0.72
N VAL A 22 -22.83 -20.53 0.21
CA VAL A 22 -23.04 -20.39 1.66
C VAL A 22 -22.19 -19.24 2.22
N LEU A 23 -20.99 -19.00 1.65
CA LEU A 23 -20.09 -17.90 1.98
C LEU A 23 -19.93 -16.99 0.77
N GLU A 24 -19.90 -15.68 1.02
CA GLU A 24 -19.48 -14.71 0.02
C GLU A 24 -17.95 -14.75 -0.18
N GLN A 25 -17.48 -14.22 -1.30
CA GLN A 25 -16.05 -14.22 -1.62
C GLN A 25 -15.22 -13.52 -0.53
N GLN A 26 -15.67 -12.35 -0.07
CA GLN A 26 -15.00 -11.59 0.98
C GLN A 26 -14.98 -12.34 2.33
N GLU A 27 -16.07 -13.02 2.69
CA GLU A 27 -16.12 -13.83 3.92
C GLU A 27 -15.13 -15.00 3.86
N LYS A 28 -15.00 -15.66 2.71
CA LYS A 28 -14.01 -16.70 2.48
C LYS A 28 -12.58 -16.17 2.67
N GLU A 29 -12.26 -15.04 2.02
CA GLU A 29 -10.93 -14.42 2.10
C GLU A 29 -10.58 -14.03 3.53
N LEU A 30 -11.51 -13.42 4.27
CA LEU A 30 -11.32 -13.06 5.68
C LEU A 30 -11.02 -14.28 6.56
N VAL A 31 -11.79 -15.36 6.39
CA VAL A 31 -11.58 -16.58 7.17
C VAL A 31 -10.24 -17.23 6.81
N GLN A 32 -9.87 -17.23 5.54
CA GLN A 32 -8.61 -17.78 5.06
C GLN A 32 -7.41 -16.98 5.58
N SER A 33 -7.46 -15.64 5.48
CA SER A 33 -6.45 -14.75 6.05
C SER A 33 -6.30 -14.91 7.57
N ALA A 34 -7.41 -15.13 8.29
CA ALA A 34 -7.36 -15.37 9.73
C ALA A 34 -6.67 -16.70 10.10
N LEU A 35 -6.79 -17.74 9.27
CA LEU A 35 -6.05 -18.99 9.45
C LEU A 35 -4.57 -18.79 9.15
N ASP A 36 -4.24 -18.16 8.00
CA ASP A 36 -2.86 -17.93 7.58
C ASP A 36 -2.12 -16.97 8.54
N PHE A 37 -2.82 -16.06 9.21
CA PHE A 37 -2.28 -15.10 10.17
C PHE A 37 -1.53 -15.78 11.34
N ASP A 38 -2.00 -16.94 11.79
CA ASP A 38 -1.33 -17.68 12.87
C ASP A 38 -0.04 -18.38 12.39
N GLU A 39 0.16 -18.55 11.10
CA GLU A 39 1.36 -19.14 10.52
C GLU A 39 2.44 -18.12 10.23
N LYS A 40 2.06 -16.90 9.82
CA LYS A 40 2.96 -15.82 9.44
C LYS A 40 3.78 -15.28 10.61
N THR A 41 4.96 -14.74 10.27
CA THR A 41 5.88 -14.12 11.23
C THR A 41 5.99 -12.61 10.97
N VAL A 42 6.42 -11.87 12.00
CA VAL A 42 6.54 -10.40 11.94
C VAL A 42 7.42 -9.93 10.79
N GLN A 43 8.50 -10.67 10.46
CA GLN A 43 9.41 -10.28 9.37
C GLN A 43 8.75 -10.23 7.98
N GLU A 44 7.59 -10.85 7.82
CA GLU A 44 6.87 -10.89 6.54
C GLU A 44 6.05 -9.63 6.26
N VAL A 45 5.81 -8.82 7.31
CA VAL A 45 4.91 -7.65 7.26
C VAL A 45 5.57 -6.34 7.72
N ILE A 46 6.89 -6.34 7.95
CA ILE A 46 7.62 -5.15 8.40
C ILE A 46 7.75 -4.11 7.30
N THR A 47 7.72 -2.83 7.70
CA THR A 47 8.36 -1.78 6.91
C THR A 47 9.88 -1.95 7.05
N PRO A 48 10.60 -2.26 5.95
CA PRO A 48 12.03 -2.53 6.00
C PRO A 48 12.83 -1.32 6.51
N ARG A 49 13.99 -1.59 7.11
CA ARG A 49 14.90 -0.56 7.64
C ARG A 49 15.18 0.60 6.67
N VAL A 50 15.32 0.30 5.39
CA VAL A 50 15.66 1.29 4.35
C VAL A 50 14.53 2.26 4.07
N ASP A 51 13.30 1.88 4.41
CA ASP A 51 12.08 2.64 4.16
C ASP A 51 11.55 3.33 5.44
N ILE A 52 12.28 3.18 6.58
CA ILE A 52 11.88 3.83 7.83
C ILE A 52 12.13 5.34 7.75
N THR A 53 11.08 6.13 7.83
CA THR A 53 11.18 7.54 8.16
C THR A 53 11.43 7.70 9.66
N ALA A 54 12.57 8.25 10.05
CA ALA A 54 12.98 8.40 11.45
C ALA A 54 13.67 9.75 11.72
N ILE A 55 13.68 10.17 12.98
CA ILE A 55 14.29 11.43 13.46
C ILE A 55 15.57 11.10 14.23
N GLU A 56 16.65 11.78 13.92
CA GLU A 56 17.86 11.77 14.78
C GLU A 56 17.61 12.68 15.98
N VAL A 57 17.95 12.21 17.18
CA VAL A 57 17.62 12.90 18.44
C VAL A 57 18.21 14.32 18.56
N ASN A 58 19.27 14.61 17.82
CA ASN A 58 19.94 15.90 17.79
C ASN A 58 19.56 16.76 16.56
N ASP A 59 18.60 16.33 15.76
CA ASP A 59 18.11 17.12 14.63
C ASP A 59 17.56 18.47 15.07
N SER A 60 17.68 19.47 14.19
CA SER A 60 17.16 20.79 14.46
C SER A 60 15.64 20.80 14.56
N PRO A 61 15.03 21.62 15.44
CA PRO A 61 13.57 21.74 15.52
C PRO A 61 12.90 22.05 14.17
N GLN A 62 13.58 22.80 13.30
CA GLN A 62 13.09 23.15 11.97
C GLN A 62 13.04 21.92 11.06
N SER A 63 14.08 21.08 11.09
CA SER A 63 14.12 19.82 10.31
C SER A 63 13.03 18.86 10.77
N ILE A 64 12.87 18.69 12.08
CA ILE A 64 11.85 17.83 12.67
C ILE A 64 10.44 18.31 12.31
N THR A 65 10.20 19.63 12.45
CA THR A 65 8.89 20.21 12.10
C THR A 65 8.55 19.97 10.64
N LYS A 66 9.53 20.18 9.75
CA LYS A 66 9.35 19.92 8.32
C LYS A 66 8.99 18.45 8.07
N LEU A 67 9.77 17.52 8.61
CA LEU A 67 9.52 16.08 8.45
C LEU A 67 8.14 15.69 8.96
N VAL A 68 7.73 16.17 10.15
CA VAL A 68 6.40 15.87 10.73
C VAL A 68 5.25 16.38 9.85
N ILE A 69 5.43 17.54 9.20
CA ILE A 69 4.40 18.13 8.33
C ILE A 69 4.35 17.43 6.96
N ASP A 70 5.51 17.13 6.38
CA ASP A 70 5.61 16.55 5.04
C ASP A 70 5.12 15.09 5.04
N GLU A 71 5.57 14.28 5.99
CA GLU A 71 5.30 12.83 6.03
C GLU A 71 3.94 12.46 6.64
N ARG A 72 3.37 13.32 7.49
CA ARG A 72 2.05 13.13 8.14
C ARG A 72 1.89 11.85 8.96
N TYR A 73 2.94 11.13 9.28
CA TYR A 73 2.86 9.95 10.13
C TYR A 73 2.44 10.28 11.54
N SER A 74 1.59 9.47 12.15
CA SER A 74 1.15 9.63 13.54
C SER A 74 2.26 9.32 14.55
N ARG A 75 3.22 8.48 14.18
CA ARG A 75 4.33 8.01 15.02
C ARG A 75 5.60 7.92 14.20
N ILE A 76 6.68 8.47 14.71
CA ILE A 76 7.99 8.48 14.05
C ILE A 76 9.03 7.96 15.03
N PRO A 77 9.82 6.93 14.66
CA PRO A 77 10.95 6.47 15.46
C PRO A 77 12.00 7.57 15.65
N VAL A 78 12.56 7.64 16.86
CA VAL A 78 13.67 8.53 17.19
C VAL A 78 14.89 7.68 17.49
N TYR A 79 15.98 7.92 16.76
CA TYR A 79 17.23 7.18 16.93
C TYR A 79 18.36 8.09 17.39
N LYS A 80 19.44 7.48 17.85
CA LYS A 80 20.68 8.17 18.23
C LYS A 80 21.86 7.51 17.53
N ASP A 81 22.62 8.32 16.81
CA ASP A 81 23.84 7.96 16.06
C ASP A 81 23.61 6.98 14.90
N SER A 82 22.79 5.97 15.06
CA SER A 82 22.44 4.97 14.05
C SER A 82 20.98 4.54 14.19
N ILE A 83 20.35 4.21 13.07
CA ILE A 83 18.98 3.64 13.03
C ILE A 83 18.88 2.31 13.80
N ASP A 84 20.00 1.63 14.06
CA ASP A 84 20.04 0.46 14.93
C ASP A 84 19.82 0.80 16.41
N ASN A 85 19.96 2.05 16.77
CA ASN A 85 19.79 2.54 18.13
C ASN A 85 18.56 3.45 18.22
N ILE A 86 17.38 2.89 18.03
CA ILE A 86 16.11 3.60 18.23
C ILE A 86 15.89 3.75 19.74
N ILE A 87 15.82 4.99 20.21
CA ILE A 87 15.71 5.31 21.64
C ILE A 87 14.29 5.65 22.09
N GLY A 88 13.38 5.86 21.15
CA GLY A 88 11.98 6.16 21.46
C GLY A 88 11.12 6.33 20.21
N ILE A 89 9.83 6.57 20.43
CA ILE A 89 8.84 6.87 19.41
C ILE A 89 8.23 8.23 19.71
N LEU A 90 8.30 9.15 18.75
CA LEU A 90 7.64 10.45 18.82
C LEU A 90 6.20 10.31 18.34
N HIS A 91 5.24 10.76 19.13
CA HIS A 91 3.88 11.00 18.67
C HIS A 91 3.82 12.39 18.05
N THR A 92 3.54 12.48 16.77
CA THR A 92 3.56 13.76 16.04
C THR A 92 2.54 14.74 16.57
N ARG A 93 1.39 14.26 17.06
CA ARG A 93 0.39 15.09 17.73
C ARG A 93 0.95 15.81 18.95
N ASP A 94 1.70 15.11 19.81
CA ASP A 94 2.27 15.71 21.04
C ASP A 94 3.30 16.79 20.69
N TYR A 95 4.05 16.57 19.59
CA TYR A 95 5.02 17.54 19.06
C TYR A 95 4.33 18.79 18.48
N LEU A 96 3.29 18.61 17.67
CA LEU A 96 2.52 19.71 17.09
C LEU A 96 1.77 20.51 18.14
N GLU A 97 1.26 19.86 19.19
CA GLU A 97 0.64 20.54 20.33
C GLU A 97 1.64 21.43 21.07
N ALA A 98 2.86 20.96 21.29
CA ALA A 98 3.92 21.75 21.90
C ALA A 98 4.26 23.00 21.06
N LEU A 99 4.35 22.87 19.74
CA LEU A 99 4.54 23.98 18.82
C LEU A 99 3.39 24.99 18.86
N ALA A 100 2.14 24.52 18.84
CA ALA A 100 0.96 25.37 18.89
C ALA A 100 0.87 26.20 20.18
N LEU A 101 1.41 25.68 21.27
CA LEU A 101 1.51 26.40 22.56
C LEU A 101 2.73 27.31 22.66
N ASN A 102 3.44 27.57 21.57
CA ASN A 102 4.69 28.33 21.52
C ASN A 102 5.77 27.84 22.50
N LYS A 103 5.80 26.54 22.76
CA LYS A 103 6.84 25.87 23.53
C LYS A 103 7.90 25.33 22.59
N GLU A 104 9.16 25.40 22.95
CA GLU A 104 10.20 24.65 22.24
C GLU A 104 10.01 23.16 22.53
N PRO A 105 9.73 22.32 21.50
CA PRO A 105 9.51 20.90 21.71
C PRO A 105 10.81 20.20 22.15
N ASP A 106 10.81 19.62 23.33
CA ASP A 106 11.92 18.80 23.82
C ASP A 106 11.63 17.33 23.45
N LEU A 107 12.28 16.82 22.38
CA LEU A 107 12.11 15.45 21.93
C LEU A 107 12.25 14.41 23.03
N LYS A 108 13.25 14.61 23.93
CA LYS A 108 13.53 13.65 25.02
C LYS A 108 12.39 13.54 26.01
N LYS A 109 11.60 14.61 26.16
CA LYS A 109 10.43 14.60 27.04
C LYS A 109 9.15 14.13 26.33
N LEU A 110 9.07 14.33 25.01
CA LEU A 110 7.89 14.00 24.21
C LEU A 110 7.91 12.56 23.71
N MET A 111 9.09 11.99 23.43
CA MET A 111 9.19 10.61 22.99
C MET A 111 8.79 9.61 24.07
N LYS A 112 8.12 8.55 23.67
CA LYS A 112 7.77 7.40 24.51
C LYS A 112 8.79 6.28 24.27
N SER A 113 8.92 5.36 25.21
CA SER A 113 9.80 4.20 25.07
C SER A 113 9.45 3.37 23.85
N ALA A 114 10.45 2.96 23.08
CA ALA A 114 10.25 2.04 21.98
C ALA A 114 9.90 0.64 22.52
N PHE A 115 8.99 -0.02 21.80
CA PHE A 115 8.64 -1.41 22.04
C PHE A 115 9.36 -2.28 21.00
N TYR A 116 10.01 -3.34 21.44
CA TYR A 116 10.83 -4.20 20.59
C TYR A 116 10.26 -5.59 20.49
N ILE A 117 10.27 -6.16 19.30
CA ILE A 117 9.86 -7.54 19.05
C ILE A 117 10.86 -8.24 18.11
N TYR A 118 10.95 -9.56 18.22
CA TYR A 118 11.80 -10.36 17.35
C TYR A 118 11.14 -10.66 16.00
N LYS A 119 11.93 -10.68 14.93
CA LYS A 119 11.50 -10.98 13.56
C LYS A 119 10.72 -12.28 13.39
N THR A 120 11.08 -13.32 14.14
CA THR A 120 10.48 -14.66 14.06
C THR A 120 9.22 -14.84 14.90
N LYS A 121 8.77 -13.77 15.58
CA LYS A 121 7.54 -13.83 16.37
C LYS A 121 6.33 -13.99 15.45
N LYS A 122 5.41 -14.87 15.81
CA LYS A 122 4.14 -15.06 15.11
C LYS A 122 3.28 -13.78 15.17
N LEU A 123 2.57 -13.45 14.09
CA LEU A 123 1.71 -12.27 14.04
C LEU A 123 0.63 -12.26 15.11
N SER A 124 0.01 -13.42 15.37
CA SER A 124 -1.01 -13.58 16.42
C SER A 124 -0.48 -13.25 17.82
N VAL A 125 0.76 -13.67 18.12
CA VAL A 125 1.43 -13.36 19.40
C VAL A 125 1.80 -11.88 19.48
N ALA A 126 2.32 -11.31 18.39
CA ALA A 126 2.65 -9.89 18.32
C ALA A 126 1.42 -9.03 18.54
N LEU A 127 0.30 -9.32 17.85
CA LEU A 127 -0.96 -8.61 18.01
C LEU A 127 -1.50 -8.65 19.45
N ALA A 128 -1.39 -9.82 20.11
CA ALA A 128 -1.78 -9.95 21.52
C ALA A 128 -0.91 -9.08 22.45
N GLU A 129 0.40 -8.99 22.18
CA GLU A 129 1.31 -8.12 22.94
C GLU A 129 1.03 -6.64 22.70
N PHE A 130 0.80 -6.22 21.45
CA PHE A 130 0.40 -4.86 21.11
C PHE A 130 -0.84 -4.42 21.90
N LYS A 131 -1.90 -5.26 21.89
CA LYS A 131 -3.14 -5.02 22.66
C LYS A 131 -2.89 -4.95 24.16
N LYS A 132 -2.13 -5.90 24.72
CA LYS A 132 -1.85 -5.97 26.15
C LYS A 132 -1.06 -4.77 26.65
N GLN A 133 -0.05 -4.33 25.88
CA GLN A 133 0.85 -3.25 26.25
C GLN A 133 0.36 -1.87 25.77
N ARG A 134 -0.70 -1.82 24.95
CA ARG A 134 -1.25 -0.61 24.33
C ARG A 134 -0.23 0.12 23.46
N HIS A 135 0.60 -0.63 22.77
CA HIS A 135 1.47 -0.10 21.74
C HIS A 135 0.79 -0.15 20.37
N HIS A 136 1.18 0.74 19.46
CA HIS A 136 0.72 0.79 18.08
C HIS A 136 1.86 0.66 17.07
N MET A 137 3.10 0.69 17.55
CA MET A 137 4.30 0.51 16.74
C MET A 137 5.34 -0.24 17.54
N ALA A 138 6.05 -1.15 16.89
CA ALA A 138 7.19 -1.86 17.44
C ALA A 138 8.39 -1.78 16.49
N VAL A 139 9.57 -1.79 17.08
CA VAL A 139 10.83 -1.95 16.37
C VAL A 139 11.13 -3.44 16.26
N VAL A 140 11.37 -3.92 15.05
CA VAL A 140 11.66 -5.32 14.79
C VAL A 140 13.17 -5.51 14.75
N THR A 141 13.68 -6.45 15.57
CA THR A 141 15.11 -6.70 15.68
C THR A 141 15.50 -8.07 15.15
N ASP A 142 16.74 -8.15 14.66
CA ASP A 142 17.40 -9.40 14.32
C ASP A 142 18.03 -10.09 15.55
N ASP A 143 18.70 -11.23 15.29
CA ASP A 143 19.35 -12.04 16.33
C ASP A 143 20.58 -11.35 16.96
N TYR A 144 21.07 -10.27 16.36
CA TYR A 144 22.22 -9.48 16.83
C TYR A 144 21.81 -8.17 17.49
N GLY A 145 20.51 -7.88 17.55
CA GLY A 145 19.96 -6.65 18.11
C GLY A 145 19.94 -5.48 17.13
N GLY A 146 20.25 -5.70 15.85
CA GLY A 146 20.12 -4.69 14.79
C GLY A 146 18.66 -4.46 14.43
N THR A 147 18.31 -3.26 14.00
CA THR A 147 16.98 -2.92 13.51
C THR A 147 16.76 -3.47 12.10
N LEU A 148 15.83 -4.40 11.94
CA LEU A 148 15.38 -4.90 10.64
C LEU A 148 14.32 -4.00 10.01
N GLY A 149 13.46 -3.43 10.83
CA GLY A 149 12.33 -2.67 10.37
C GLY A 149 11.45 -2.20 11.54
N ILE A 150 10.29 -1.71 11.20
CA ILE A 150 9.20 -1.41 12.14
C ILE A 150 7.95 -2.17 11.71
N VAL A 151 7.04 -2.37 12.63
CA VAL A 151 5.70 -2.90 12.35
C VAL A 151 4.68 -2.15 13.19
N THR A 152 3.54 -1.85 12.62
CA THR A 152 2.43 -1.18 13.30
C THR A 152 1.30 -2.16 13.63
N MET A 153 0.35 -1.74 14.45
CA MET A 153 -0.86 -2.53 14.71
C MET A 153 -1.73 -2.60 13.45
N GLU A 154 -1.71 -1.54 12.68
CA GLU A 154 -2.38 -1.40 11.41
C GLU A 154 -1.90 -2.46 10.42
N ASP A 155 -0.59 -2.64 10.24
CA ASP A 155 0.02 -3.68 9.38
C ASP A 155 -0.41 -5.10 9.81
N LEU A 156 -0.46 -5.35 11.13
CA LEU A 156 -0.91 -6.65 11.65
C LEU A 156 -2.39 -6.91 11.39
N LEU A 157 -3.23 -5.88 11.41
CA LEU A 157 -4.66 -6.01 11.15
C LEU A 157 -4.96 -6.18 9.66
N GLU A 158 -4.19 -5.51 8.81
CA GLU A 158 -4.28 -5.62 7.36
C GLU A 158 -4.08 -7.07 6.89
N GLU A 159 -3.19 -7.82 7.52
CA GLU A 159 -2.99 -9.24 7.22
C GLU A 159 -4.21 -10.15 7.50
N ILE A 160 -5.15 -9.69 8.33
CA ILE A 160 -6.39 -10.43 8.63
C ILE A 160 -7.53 -9.93 7.74
N VAL A 161 -7.67 -8.61 7.64
CA VAL A 161 -8.85 -7.98 7.01
C VAL A 161 -8.64 -7.77 5.51
N GLY A 162 -7.37 -7.85 5.05
CA GLY A 162 -6.95 -7.35 3.73
C GLY A 162 -6.88 -5.83 3.75
N ASP A 163 -6.65 -5.22 2.60
CA ASP A 163 -6.71 -3.77 2.47
C ASP A 163 -8.07 -3.31 3.01
N ILE A 164 -8.05 -2.59 4.14
CA ILE A 164 -9.25 -1.96 4.66
C ILE A 164 -9.52 -0.79 3.71
N TRP A 165 -10.41 -1.01 2.78
CA TRP A 165 -10.97 0.08 1.98
C TRP A 165 -11.59 1.06 2.98
N ASP A 166 -10.98 2.23 3.13
CA ASP A 166 -11.59 3.32 3.88
C ASP A 166 -12.90 3.66 3.16
N GLU A 167 -14.01 3.81 3.89
CA GLU A 167 -15.30 4.22 3.28
C GLU A 167 -15.19 5.58 2.56
N ASP A 168 -14.08 6.30 2.78
CA ASP A 168 -13.67 7.52 2.08
C ASP A 168 -12.54 7.29 1.03
N GLU A 169 -11.95 6.10 0.92
CA GLU A 169 -11.22 5.68 -0.25
C GLU A 169 -12.27 5.19 -1.25
N ASP A 170 -12.82 6.16 -1.96
CA ASP A 170 -13.39 5.90 -3.27
C ASP A 170 -12.55 4.83 -3.97
N GLU A 171 -13.20 3.82 -4.56
CA GLU A 171 -12.68 2.88 -5.56
C GLU A 171 -11.47 3.53 -6.21
N THR A 172 -10.27 2.91 -6.13
CA THR A 172 -9.05 3.51 -6.75
C THR A 172 -9.53 4.14 -8.02
N PRO A 173 -9.54 5.48 -8.13
CA PRO A 173 -10.35 6.12 -9.15
C PRO A 173 -9.92 5.51 -10.46
N GLU A 174 -10.87 4.93 -11.21
CA GLU A 174 -10.59 4.20 -12.45
C GLU A 174 -9.62 5.00 -13.33
N TYR A 175 -9.46 6.29 -13.01
CA TYR A 175 -8.48 7.17 -13.61
C TYR A 175 -7.99 8.27 -12.65
N ARG A 176 -6.75 8.71 -12.86
CA ARG A 176 -6.14 9.88 -12.21
C ARG A 176 -5.65 10.86 -13.28
N LYS A 177 -6.11 12.09 -13.22
CA LYS A 177 -5.63 13.17 -14.12
C LYS A 177 -4.23 13.62 -13.68
N ILE A 178 -3.24 13.46 -14.56
CA ILE A 178 -1.85 13.89 -14.34
C ILE A 178 -1.63 15.30 -14.92
N SER A 179 -2.20 15.57 -16.11
CA SER A 179 -2.13 16.88 -16.77
C SER A 179 -3.38 17.11 -17.64
N ALA A 180 -3.44 18.23 -18.33
CA ALA A 180 -4.56 18.53 -19.23
C ALA A 180 -4.77 17.46 -20.33
N THR A 181 -3.71 16.76 -20.72
CA THR A 181 -3.72 15.77 -21.81
C THR A 181 -3.24 14.38 -21.36
N THR A 182 -3.03 14.17 -20.07
CA THR A 182 -2.45 12.92 -19.56
C THR A 182 -3.27 12.39 -18.40
N TYR A 183 -3.64 11.12 -18.49
CA TYR A 183 -4.32 10.38 -17.42
C TYR A 183 -3.55 9.09 -17.12
N SER A 184 -3.58 8.66 -15.85
CA SER A 184 -3.32 7.29 -15.45
C SER A 184 -4.67 6.62 -15.27
N VAL A 185 -4.88 5.48 -15.90
CA VAL A 185 -6.16 4.76 -15.85
C VAL A 185 -5.93 3.33 -15.41
N SER A 186 -6.94 2.73 -14.76
CA SER A 186 -6.95 1.30 -14.45
C SER A 186 -7.01 0.47 -15.73
N GLY A 187 -6.31 -0.66 -15.76
CA GLY A 187 -6.41 -1.63 -16.84
C GLY A 187 -7.82 -2.22 -16.97
N ASP A 188 -8.60 -2.25 -15.90
CA ASP A 188 -9.98 -2.76 -15.90
C ASP A 188 -11.01 -1.73 -16.38
N MET A 189 -10.61 -0.43 -16.50
CA MET A 189 -11.47 0.63 -17.03
C MET A 189 -11.96 0.30 -18.43
N LYS A 190 -13.24 0.56 -18.72
CA LYS A 190 -13.79 0.36 -20.06
C LYS A 190 -13.20 1.35 -21.04
N ILE A 191 -12.99 0.90 -22.28
CA ILE A 191 -12.49 1.76 -23.37
C ILE A 191 -13.43 2.93 -23.63
N SER A 192 -14.76 2.74 -23.54
CA SER A 192 -15.77 3.80 -23.69
C SER A 192 -15.55 4.94 -22.68
N ASP A 193 -15.39 4.56 -21.42
CA ASP A 193 -15.27 5.52 -20.32
C ASP A 193 -13.92 6.25 -20.38
N MET A 194 -12.87 5.57 -20.81
CA MET A 194 -11.57 6.17 -21.09
C MET A 194 -11.64 7.18 -22.23
N LEU A 195 -12.35 6.88 -23.31
CA LEU A 195 -12.52 7.81 -24.44
C LEU A 195 -13.28 9.09 -24.05
N GLU A 196 -14.25 9.01 -23.13
CA GLU A 196 -14.95 10.17 -22.57
C GLU A 196 -13.99 11.15 -21.86
N LEU A 197 -12.93 10.65 -21.21
CA LEU A 197 -11.93 11.52 -20.55
C LEU A 197 -11.21 12.46 -21.51
N PHE A 198 -11.18 12.09 -22.78
CA PHE A 198 -10.51 12.85 -23.85
C PHE A 198 -11.49 13.52 -24.83
N ASP A 199 -12.79 13.53 -24.52
CA ASP A 199 -13.86 14.01 -25.41
C ASP A 199 -13.84 13.32 -26.80
N LEU A 200 -13.45 12.04 -26.84
CA LEU A 200 -13.41 11.23 -28.06
C LEU A 200 -14.68 10.39 -28.19
N ARG A 201 -15.05 10.10 -29.43
CA ARG A 201 -16.24 9.30 -29.74
C ARG A 201 -15.98 7.83 -29.40
N GLU A 202 -17.01 7.08 -28.99
CA GLU A 202 -16.94 5.67 -28.67
C GLU A 202 -16.37 4.79 -29.79
N ASP A 203 -16.62 5.17 -31.05
CA ASP A 203 -16.13 4.47 -32.25
C ASP A 203 -14.67 4.84 -32.62
N TYR A 204 -14.00 5.65 -31.80
CA TYR A 204 -12.61 6.07 -32.06
C TYR A 204 -11.63 4.92 -31.97
N ILE A 205 -11.80 4.02 -30.99
CA ILE A 205 -11.02 2.78 -30.87
C ILE A 205 -11.87 1.61 -31.40
N VAL A 206 -11.27 0.82 -32.29
CA VAL A 206 -11.85 -0.43 -32.78
C VAL A 206 -11.01 -1.56 -32.20
N SER A 207 -11.58 -2.33 -31.29
CA SER A 207 -10.94 -3.44 -30.58
C SER A 207 -11.96 -4.50 -30.24
N ASP A 208 -11.53 -5.75 -30.15
CA ASP A 208 -12.35 -6.86 -29.64
C ASP A 208 -12.37 -6.86 -28.08
N SER A 209 -11.47 -6.10 -27.45
CA SER A 209 -11.37 -5.95 -26.01
C SER A 209 -12.32 -4.87 -25.49
N VAL A 210 -12.89 -5.11 -24.30
CA VAL A 210 -13.79 -4.16 -23.63
C VAL A 210 -13.01 -3.21 -22.70
N SER A 211 -11.89 -3.68 -22.11
CA SER A 211 -11.09 -2.95 -21.14
C SER A 211 -9.82 -2.34 -21.77
N VAL A 212 -9.31 -1.28 -21.13
CA VAL A 212 -8.06 -0.62 -21.54
C VAL A 212 -6.88 -1.59 -21.48
N GLY A 213 -6.77 -2.40 -20.44
CA GLY A 213 -5.71 -3.41 -20.30
C GLY A 213 -5.75 -4.46 -21.39
N GLY A 214 -6.95 -4.95 -21.74
CA GLY A 214 -7.15 -5.88 -22.84
C GLY A 214 -6.72 -5.26 -24.18
N PHE A 215 -7.08 -4.01 -24.43
CA PHE A 215 -6.67 -3.27 -25.62
C PHE A 215 -5.15 -3.07 -25.70
N VAL A 216 -4.50 -2.80 -24.57
CA VAL A 216 -3.02 -2.70 -24.50
C VAL A 216 -2.37 -4.05 -24.86
N MET A 217 -2.86 -5.14 -24.30
CA MET A 217 -2.34 -6.49 -24.60
C MET A 217 -2.55 -6.88 -26.08
N GLU A 218 -3.71 -6.52 -26.66
CA GLU A 218 -4.02 -6.76 -28.07
C GLU A 218 -3.01 -6.04 -29.01
N ASN A 219 -2.60 -4.81 -28.65
CA ASN A 219 -1.69 -4.02 -29.49
C ASN A 219 -0.19 -4.36 -29.27
N LEU A 220 0.20 -4.80 -28.09
CA LEU A 220 1.59 -5.16 -27.79
C LEU A 220 1.90 -6.63 -28.17
N GLY A 221 0.86 -7.48 -28.30
CA GLY A 221 0.97 -8.84 -28.84
C GLY A 221 1.56 -9.89 -27.89
N ASP A 222 1.94 -9.50 -26.68
CA ASP A 222 2.49 -10.35 -25.61
C ASP A 222 2.04 -9.85 -24.24
N ILE A 223 2.49 -10.52 -23.15
CA ILE A 223 2.26 -10.03 -21.79
C ILE A 223 3.16 -8.80 -21.60
N PRO A 224 2.57 -7.59 -21.45
CA PRO A 224 3.36 -6.38 -21.39
C PRO A 224 4.16 -6.25 -20.10
N GLU A 225 5.32 -5.63 -20.18
CA GLU A 225 6.14 -5.23 -19.03
C GLU A 225 5.94 -3.73 -18.72
N SER A 226 6.27 -3.33 -17.50
CA SER A 226 6.25 -1.91 -17.12
C SER A 226 7.22 -1.10 -18.00
N GLY A 227 6.72 -0.04 -18.62
CA GLY A 227 7.46 0.80 -19.58
C GLY A 227 7.15 0.52 -21.05
N ASP A 228 6.51 -0.60 -21.37
CA ASP A 228 6.08 -0.88 -22.74
C ASP A 228 5.05 0.14 -23.20
N SER A 229 5.13 0.54 -24.46
CA SER A 229 4.29 1.61 -24.98
C SER A 229 4.01 1.47 -26.48
N PHE A 230 2.87 1.99 -26.89
CA PHE A 230 2.51 2.14 -28.29
C PHE A 230 1.69 3.43 -28.51
N THR A 231 1.54 3.83 -29.73
CA THR A 231 0.71 4.99 -30.11
C THR A 231 -0.39 4.55 -31.08
N TYR A 232 -1.63 4.89 -30.74
CA TYR A 232 -2.80 4.59 -31.55
C TYR A 232 -3.24 5.81 -32.33
N LYS A 233 -3.37 5.65 -33.66
CA LYS A 233 -3.76 6.71 -34.63
C LYS A 233 -3.00 8.04 -34.47
N ASP A 234 -1.75 8.00 -34.03
CA ASP A 234 -0.87 9.17 -33.78
C ASP A 234 -1.43 10.19 -32.77
N THR A 235 -2.54 9.87 -32.08
CA THR A 235 -3.25 10.77 -31.16
C THR A 235 -3.30 10.27 -29.72
N LEU A 236 -3.26 8.97 -29.47
CA LEU A 236 -3.27 8.39 -28.13
C LEU A 236 -2.00 7.56 -27.92
N SER A 237 -1.15 7.97 -26.99
CA SER A 237 0.01 7.18 -26.57
C SER A 237 -0.29 6.46 -25.27
N PHE A 238 -0.14 5.14 -25.28
CA PHE A 238 -0.34 4.25 -24.13
C PHE A 238 1.01 3.79 -23.61
N THR A 239 1.22 3.87 -22.31
CA THR A 239 2.42 3.34 -21.63
C THR A 239 2.00 2.53 -20.43
N VAL A 240 2.43 1.29 -20.32
CA VAL A 240 2.18 0.42 -19.17
C VAL A 240 2.95 0.93 -17.97
N ILE A 241 2.24 1.23 -16.86
CA ILE A 241 2.85 1.65 -15.59
C ILE A 241 3.15 0.44 -14.75
N SER A 242 2.15 -0.43 -14.53
CA SER A 242 2.28 -1.64 -13.72
C SER A 242 1.51 -2.81 -14.31
N THR A 243 1.98 -4.01 -13.99
CA THR A 243 1.34 -5.28 -14.32
C THR A 243 1.28 -6.14 -13.07
N VAL A 244 0.19 -6.87 -12.90
CA VAL A 244 0.03 -7.87 -11.82
C VAL A 244 -0.28 -9.22 -12.45
N GLU A 245 0.55 -10.23 -12.13
CA GLU A 245 0.50 -11.56 -12.74
C GLU A 245 0.64 -11.49 -14.27
N GLN A 246 -0.44 -11.66 -15.01
CA GLN A 246 -0.47 -11.60 -16.48
C GLN A 246 -1.43 -10.52 -17.00
N ARG A 247 -1.76 -9.52 -16.14
CA ARG A 247 -2.73 -8.47 -16.46
C ARG A 247 -2.08 -7.09 -16.33
N VAL A 248 -2.49 -6.19 -17.20
CA VAL A 248 -2.14 -4.78 -17.11
C VAL A 248 -2.99 -4.15 -16.03
N GLU A 249 -2.34 -3.62 -14.97
CA GLU A 249 -3.01 -3.00 -13.83
C GLU A 249 -3.22 -1.49 -14.04
N GLN A 250 -2.16 -0.78 -14.44
CA GLN A 250 -2.26 0.66 -14.69
C GLN A 250 -1.59 1.06 -16.00
N VAL A 251 -2.23 2.00 -16.70
CA VAL A 251 -1.80 2.52 -18.00
C VAL A 251 -1.78 4.04 -17.96
N LYS A 252 -0.66 4.64 -18.37
CA LYS A 252 -0.57 6.07 -18.64
C LYS A 252 -1.00 6.34 -20.09
N ILE A 253 -1.98 7.21 -20.27
CA ILE A 253 -2.46 7.60 -21.58
C ILE A 253 -2.20 9.09 -21.78
N VAL A 254 -1.59 9.42 -22.91
CA VAL A 254 -1.30 10.80 -23.32
C VAL A 254 -2.06 11.09 -24.61
N TYR A 255 -2.92 12.11 -24.58
CA TYR A 255 -3.57 12.62 -25.77
C TYR A 255 -2.64 13.63 -26.48
N ILE A 256 -2.35 13.37 -27.72
CA ILE A 256 -1.53 14.20 -28.59
C ILE A 256 -2.49 14.90 -29.57
N PRO A 257 -2.90 16.15 -29.32
CA PRO A 257 -3.79 16.82 -30.24
C PRO A 257 -3.14 16.97 -31.61
N GLU A 258 -3.90 16.69 -32.67
CA GLU A 258 -3.45 16.94 -34.04
C GLU A 258 -2.97 18.39 -34.17
N LYS A 259 -1.75 18.59 -34.67
CA LYS A 259 -1.29 19.90 -35.06
C LYS A 259 -2.21 20.38 -36.16
N ASN A 260 -3.14 21.32 -35.85
CA ASN A 260 -3.89 22.03 -36.85
C ASN A 260 -2.89 22.66 -37.85
N SER A 261 -2.72 21.99 -38.98
CA SER A 261 -2.14 22.61 -40.17
C SER A 261 -3.15 23.66 -40.64
N LYS A 262 -3.07 24.86 -40.06
CA LYS A 262 -3.64 26.05 -40.68
C LYS A 262 -2.56 26.59 -41.61
N GLU A 263 -2.67 26.29 -42.90
CA GLU A 263 -2.32 27.27 -43.93
C GLU A 263 -3.33 28.41 -43.94
#